data_3d18cfd5990279838ff6636f87633391
#
_entry.id   3d18cfd5990279838ff6636f87633391
#
_cell.length_a   1.000
_cell.length_b   1.000
_cell.length_c   1.000
_cell.angle_alpha   90.00
_cell.angle_beta   90.00
_cell.angle_gamma   90.00
#
_symmetry.space_group_name_H-M   'P 1'
#
loop_
_entity.id
_entity.type
_entity.pdbx_description
1 polymer ?
#
loop_
_entity_poly.entity_id
_entity_poly.type
_entity_poly.pdbx_seq_one_letter_code
_entity_poly.pdbx_strand_id
1 'polypeptide(L)'
;VQQQAKETETLIDDMPKAHVIGSCFDTYILAEDESGLILIDKHAAHERILFNQLRKQVDIPTQMLLQPVVVDLSGEEYAAMMDGMEQIQSIGFVMEPFGQHSVAVREAPAYIDAGDLPMTVSEMAQKLMDRRTPVPDRLDDLIHTVSCKAAIKGGWKTSMQELQSLCD
;
A
#
# COMPACT_ATOMS: atom_id res chain seq x y z
N VAL A 1 -3.12 9.60 -24.81
CA VAL A 1 -2.96 8.86 -23.54
C VAL A 1 -2.42 9.78 -22.44
N GLN A 2 -1.44 10.65 -22.74
CA GLN A 2 -0.89 11.63 -21.76
C GLN A 2 -1.84 12.77 -21.37
N GLN A 3 -2.81 13.12 -22.21
CA GLN A 3 -3.80 14.16 -21.91
C GLN A 3 -4.86 13.69 -20.91
N GLN A 4 -5.30 12.44 -20.98
CA GLN A 4 -6.30 11.89 -20.03
C GLN A 4 -5.76 11.73 -18.60
N ALA A 5 -4.48 11.41 -18.43
CA ALA A 5 -3.87 11.31 -17.09
C ALA A 5 -3.76 12.69 -16.40
N LYS A 6 -3.53 13.75 -17.17
CA LYS A 6 -3.41 15.13 -16.66
C LYS A 6 -4.77 15.74 -16.27
N GLU A 7 -5.84 15.37 -16.98
CA GLU A 7 -7.21 15.80 -16.65
C GLU A 7 -7.74 15.13 -15.39
N THR A 8 -7.30 13.89 -15.07
CA THR A 8 -7.72 13.19 -13.86
C THR A 8 -7.04 13.74 -12.60
N GLU A 9 -5.78 14.19 -12.68
CA GLU A 9 -5.08 14.79 -11.53
C GLU A 9 -5.63 16.18 -11.13
N THR A 10 -6.10 16.97 -12.11
CA THR A 10 -6.69 18.30 -11.81
C THR A 10 -8.12 18.24 -11.28
N LEU A 11 -8.85 17.15 -11.51
CA LEU A 11 -10.22 17.00 -11.02
C LEU A 11 -10.30 16.59 -9.54
N ILE A 12 -9.21 16.08 -8.96
CA ILE A 12 -9.18 15.63 -7.54
C ILE A 12 -8.96 16.83 -6.59
N ASP A 13 -8.29 17.88 -7.05
CA ASP A 13 -7.98 19.07 -6.23
C ASP A 13 -9.18 20.03 -6.09
N ASP A 14 -10.23 19.84 -6.87
CA ASP A 14 -11.42 20.73 -6.94
C ASP A 14 -12.72 20.03 -6.45
N MET A 15 -12.60 18.84 -5.83
CA MET A 15 -13.77 18.16 -5.25
C MET A 15 -14.20 18.87 -3.96
N PRO A 16 -15.48 19.20 -3.82
CA PRO A 16 -15.98 19.77 -2.58
C PRO A 16 -15.70 18.81 -1.42
N LYS A 17 -15.13 19.34 -0.34
CA LYS A 17 -14.78 18.53 0.84
C LYS A 17 -16.05 17.89 1.40
N ALA A 18 -16.10 16.59 1.36
CA ALA A 18 -17.21 15.85 1.91
C ALA A 18 -17.19 15.88 3.43
N HIS A 19 -18.32 16.17 4.05
CA HIS A 19 -18.46 16.14 5.51
C HIS A 19 -18.88 14.74 5.96
N VAL A 20 -18.07 14.12 6.82
CA VAL A 20 -18.37 12.81 7.37
C VAL A 20 -19.47 12.92 8.43
N ILE A 21 -20.59 12.22 8.19
CA ILE A 21 -21.75 12.17 9.09
C ILE A 21 -21.83 10.89 9.91
N GLY A 22 -21.08 9.84 9.54
CA GLY A 22 -21.07 8.58 10.28
C GLY A 22 -20.40 7.43 9.56
N SER A 23 -20.60 6.22 10.10
CA SER A 23 -20.18 4.98 9.47
C SER A 23 -21.29 3.95 9.51
N CYS A 24 -21.26 3.03 8.55
CA CYS A 24 -22.22 1.94 8.42
C CYS A 24 -21.50 0.60 8.35
N PHE A 25 -21.91 -0.34 9.21
CA PHE A 25 -21.34 -1.69 9.31
C PHE A 25 -19.82 -1.72 9.58
N ASP A 26 -19.25 -0.69 10.19
CA ASP A 26 -17.79 -0.52 10.36
C ASP A 26 -16.97 -0.67 9.06
N THR A 27 -17.64 -0.63 7.91
CA THR A 27 -17.07 -0.84 6.57
C THR A 27 -17.16 0.41 5.71
N TYR A 28 -18.29 1.11 5.78
CA TYR A 28 -18.55 2.26 4.93
C TYR A 28 -18.54 3.56 5.72
N ILE A 29 -17.96 4.61 5.13
CA ILE A 29 -18.08 5.99 5.58
C ILE A 29 -19.29 6.60 4.93
N LEU A 30 -20.14 7.25 5.74
CA LEU A 30 -21.25 8.08 5.26
C LEU A 30 -20.77 9.53 5.30
N ALA A 31 -20.75 10.16 4.15
CA ALA A 31 -20.39 11.57 4.02
C ALA A 31 -21.47 12.29 3.19
N GLU A 32 -21.54 13.59 3.30
CA GLU A 32 -22.42 14.45 2.51
C GLU A 32 -21.68 15.63 1.92
N ASP A 33 -22.11 16.09 0.79
CA ASP A 33 -21.73 17.35 0.17
C ASP A 33 -22.98 18.05 -0.40
N GLU A 34 -22.76 19.14 -1.14
CA GLU A 34 -23.87 19.88 -1.78
C GLU A 34 -24.68 19.07 -2.80
N SER A 35 -24.10 17.97 -3.32
CA SER A 35 -24.74 17.09 -4.31
C SER A 35 -25.55 15.97 -3.69
N GLY A 36 -25.31 15.63 -2.40
CA GLY A 36 -26.07 14.60 -1.68
C GLY A 36 -25.24 13.70 -0.79
N LEU A 37 -25.75 12.49 -0.56
CA LEU A 37 -25.12 11.49 0.28
C LEU A 37 -24.06 10.70 -0.51
N ILE A 38 -22.86 10.58 0.09
CA ILE A 38 -21.73 9.83 -0.45
C ILE A 38 -21.48 8.63 0.44
N LEU A 39 -21.36 7.46 -0.17
CA LEU A 39 -20.98 6.23 0.50
C LEU A 39 -19.57 5.83 0.04
N ILE A 40 -18.62 5.76 0.95
CA ILE A 40 -17.22 5.45 0.66
C ILE A 40 -16.86 4.14 1.34
N ASP A 41 -16.29 3.19 0.58
CA ASP A 41 -15.68 2.00 1.18
C ASP A 41 -14.40 2.41 1.89
N LYS A 42 -14.37 2.22 3.21
CA LYS A 42 -13.25 2.61 4.09
C LYS A 42 -11.94 1.90 3.72
N HIS A 43 -12.03 0.61 3.37
CA HIS A 43 -10.88 -0.19 2.97
C HIS A 43 -10.28 0.34 1.65
N ALA A 44 -11.13 0.51 0.64
CA ALA A 44 -10.70 1.01 -0.67
C ALA A 44 -10.14 2.44 -0.59
N ALA A 45 -10.74 3.31 0.23
CA ALA A 45 -10.23 4.66 0.45
C ALA A 45 -8.83 4.65 1.07
N HIS A 46 -8.64 3.86 2.15
CA HIS A 46 -7.34 3.76 2.81
C HIS A 46 -6.27 3.13 1.90
N GLU A 47 -6.61 2.06 1.18
CA GLU A 47 -5.72 1.46 0.19
C GLU A 47 -5.27 2.51 -0.85
N ARG A 48 -6.20 3.32 -1.35
CA ARG A 48 -5.88 4.36 -2.34
C ARG A 48 -4.98 5.45 -1.79
N ILE A 49 -5.19 5.87 -0.55
CA ILE A 49 -4.32 6.85 0.13
C ILE A 49 -2.91 6.29 0.26
N LEU A 50 -2.77 5.07 0.78
CA LEU A 50 -1.48 4.40 0.93
C LEU A 50 -0.77 4.22 -0.42
N PHE A 51 -1.51 3.81 -1.44
CA PHE A 51 -0.98 3.70 -2.80
C PHE A 51 -0.39 5.03 -3.29
N ASN A 52 -1.14 6.12 -3.14
CA ASN A 52 -0.69 7.44 -3.56
C ASN A 52 0.53 7.93 -2.76
N GLN A 53 0.58 7.67 -1.44
CA GLN A 53 1.72 8.01 -0.59
C GLN A 53 2.98 7.24 -0.99
N LEU A 54 2.88 5.93 -1.15
CA LEU A 54 3.98 5.07 -1.57
C LEU A 54 4.49 5.43 -2.97
N ARG A 55 3.58 5.73 -3.88
CA ARG A 55 3.94 6.12 -5.26
C ARG A 55 4.69 7.45 -5.31
N LYS A 56 4.35 8.40 -4.44
CA LYS A 56 5.06 9.67 -4.31
C LYS A 56 6.40 9.51 -3.59
N GLN A 57 6.65 8.37 -2.94
CA GLN A 57 7.85 8.07 -2.13
C GLN A 57 8.16 9.15 -1.08
N VAL A 58 7.11 9.80 -0.57
CA VAL A 58 7.21 10.89 0.41
C VAL A 58 6.76 10.36 1.77
N ASP A 59 7.61 10.54 2.77
CA ASP A 59 7.31 10.29 4.19
C ASP A 59 6.67 8.91 4.47
N ILE A 60 7.23 7.84 3.90
CA ILE A 60 6.79 6.48 4.23
C ILE A 60 7.24 6.18 5.67
N PRO A 61 6.32 6.09 6.63
CA PRO A 61 6.69 5.71 7.98
C PRO A 61 7.12 4.25 7.99
N THR A 62 8.33 3.98 8.47
CA THR A 62 8.88 2.64 8.58
C THR A 62 9.04 2.24 10.04
N GLN A 63 9.08 0.95 10.30
CA GLN A 63 9.38 0.37 11.60
C GLN A 63 10.54 -0.62 11.50
N MET A 64 11.49 -0.46 12.40
CA MET A 64 12.55 -1.44 12.59
C MET A 64 12.00 -2.61 13.39
N LEU A 65 12.22 -3.82 12.90
CA LEU A 65 11.77 -5.04 13.55
C LEU A 65 12.73 -5.43 14.68
N LEU A 66 12.18 -5.75 15.86
CA LEU A 66 12.96 -6.23 17.01
C LEU A 66 13.71 -7.53 16.69
N GLN A 67 13.10 -8.38 15.90
CA GLN A 67 13.71 -9.59 15.34
C GLN A 67 13.46 -9.59 13.83
N PRO A 68 14.50 -9.85 13.02
CA PRO A 68 14.31 -9.96 11.58
C PRO A 68 13.32 -11.08 11.23
N VAL A 69 12.44 -10.81 10.30
CA VAL A 69 11.55 -11.82 9.76
C VAL A 69 12.24 -12.49 8.57
N VAL A 70 12.54 -13.78 8.70
CA VAL A 70 13.17 -14.56 7.66
C VAL A 70 12.11 -15.19 6.78
N VAL A 71 12.23 -15.01 5.47
CA VAL A 71 11.33 -15.54 4.46
C VAL A 71 12.11 -16.40 3.48
N ASP A 72 11.70 -17.67 3.38
CA ASP A 72 12.25 -18.61 2.41
C ASP A 72 11.55 -18.45 1.07
N LEU A 73 12.33 -18.41 0.00
CA LEU A 73 11.87 -18.19 -1.36
C LEU A 73 12.38 -19.33 -2.25
N SER A 74 11.73 -19.55 -3.38
CA SER A 74 12.32 -20.38 -4.43
C SER A 74 13.56 -19.68 -5.04
N GLY A 75 14.39 -20.43 -5.76
CA GLY A 75 15.57 -19.83 -6.40
C GLY A 75 15.22 -18.72 -7.40
N GLU A 76 14.09 -18.86 -8.11
CA GLU A 76 13.62 -17.87 -9.08
C GLU A 76 13.06 -16.61 -8.37
N GLU A 77 12.27 -16.79 -7.31
CA GLU A 77 11.76 -15.69 -6.48
C GLU A 77 12.90 -14.92 -5.82
N TYR A 78 13.90 -15.64 -5.27
CA TYR A 78 15.07 -15.03 -4.67
C TYR A 78 15.86 -14.19 -5.68
N ALA A 79 16.12 -14.73 -6.87
CA ALA A 79 16.81 -13.99 -7.93
C ALA A 79 16.03 -12.72 -8.34
N ALA A 80 14.71 -12.82 -8.50
CA ALA A 80 13.85 -11.67 -8.81
C ALA A 80 13.85 -10.62 -7.70
N MET A 81 13.85 -11.05 -6.42
CA MET A 81 13.96 -10.15 -5.27
C MET A 81 15.29 -9.40 -5.24
N MET A 82 16.40 -10.09 -5.52
CA MET A 82 17.73 -9.46 -5.56
C MET A 82 17.82 -8.43 -6.68
N ASP A 83 17.28 -8.76 -7.87
CA ASP A 83 17.20 -7.83 -9.01
C ASP A 83 16.30 -6.61 -8.72
N GLY A 84 15.24 -6.79 -7.91
CA GLY A 84 14.27 -5.75 -7.55
C GLY A 84 14.55 -5.01 -6.23
N MET A 85 15.69 -5.23 -5.59
CA MET A 85 15.98 -4.72 -4.24
C MET A 85 15.88 -3.19 -4.14
N GLU A 86 16.29 -2.45 -5.15
CA GLU A 86 16.20 -0.99 -5.19
C GLU A 86 14.74 -0.51 -5.15
N GLN A 87 13.85 -1.15 -5.90
CA GLN A 87 12.42 -0.84 -5.90
C GLN A 87 11.78 -1.17 -4.54
N ILE A 88 12.16 -2.29 -3.93
CA ILE A 88 11.69 -2.71 -2.62
C ILE A 88 12.12 -1.71 -1.54
N GLN A 89 13.37 -1.24 -1.60
CA GLN A 89 13.87 -0.22 -0.67
C GLN A 89 13.13 1.12 -0.84
N SER A 90 12.80 1.48 -2.07
CA SER A 90 12.08 2.74 -2.36
C SER A 90 10.67 2.80 -1.77
N ILE A 91 10.08 1.67 -1.42
CA ILE A 91 8.76 1.55 -0.78
C ILE A 91 8.85 1.24 0.73
N GLY A 92 10.02 1.43 1.35
CA GLY A 92 10.20 1.41 2.79
C GLY A 92 10.57 0.06 3.40
N PHE A 93 11.03 -0.91 2.60
CA PHE A 93 11.57 -2.16 3.15
C PHE A 93 13.10 -2.14 3.19
N VAL A 94 13.66 -2.64 4.28
CA VAL A 94 15.09 -2.95 4.38
C VAL A 94 15.22 -4.46 4.56
N MET A 95 15.78 -5.10 3.56
CA MET A 95 15.98 -6.55 3.53
C MET A 95 17.45 -6.86 3.21
N GLU A 96 17.91 -8.00 3.69
CA GLU A 96 19.24 -8.52 3.40
C GLU A 96 19.19 -10.00 3.02
N PRO A 97 20.11 -10.48 2.19
CA PRO A 97 20.28 -11.90 1.91
C PRO A 97 20.51 -12.70 3.20
N PHE A 98 19.84 -13.82 3.34
CA PHE A 98 19.97 -14.72 4.47
C PHE A 98 19.95 -16.18 4.02
N GLY A 99 21.10 -16.86 4.13
CA GLY A 99 21.22 -18.24 3.62
C GLY A 99 21.26 -18.31 2.09
N GLN A 100 20.76 -19.44 1.53
CA GLN A 100 20.86 -19.69 0.08
C GLN A 100 19.74 -19.01 -0.73
N HIS A 101 18.50 -19.11 -0.26
CA HIS A 101 17.32 -18.58 -0.96
C HIS A 101 16.36 -17.90 0.02
N SER A 102 16.86 -17.31 1.08
CA SER A 102 16.05 -16.62 2.08
C SER A 102 16.44 -15.14 2.13
N VAL A 103 15.52 -14.32 2.55
CA VAL A 103 15.73 -12.90 2.85
C VAL A 103 15.34 -12.63 4.29
N ALA A 104 16.10 -11.79 4.97
CA ALA A 104 15.77 -11.30 6.30
C ALA A 104 15.26 -9.86 6.20
N VAL A 105 14.00 -9.63 6.57
CA VAL A 105 13.38 -8.32 6.65
C VAL A 105 13.80 -7.68 7.97
N ARG A 106 14.47 -6.53 7.91
CA ARG A 106 14.92 -5.75 9.07
C ARG A 106 14.00 -4.58 9.38
N GLU A 107 13.45 -3.98 8.33
CA GLU A 107 12.58 -2.82 8.42
C GLU A 107 11.47 -2.94 7.37
N ALA A 108 10.29 -2.47 7.71
CA ALA A 108 9.13 -2.49 6.84
C ALA A 108 8.24 -1.26 7.07
N PRO A 109 7.35 -0.91 6.14
CA PRO A 109 6.34 0.12 6.38
C PRO A 109 5.56 -0.14 7.68
N ALA A 110 5.39 0.91 8.49
CA ALA A 110 4.85 0.80 9.86
C ALA A 110 3.40 0.30 9.92
N TYR A 111 2.67 0.36 8.82
CA TYR A 111 1.28 -0.10 8.72
C TYR A 111 1.13 -1.57 8.31
N ILE A 112 2.24 -2.31 8.13
CA ILE A 112 2.21 -3.76 7.88
C ILE A 112 2.52 -4.50 9.18
N ASP A 113 1.64 -5.39 9.58
CA ASP A 113 1.88 -6.24 10.73
C ASP A 113 3.02 -7.24 10.45
N ALA A 114 3.86 -7.48 11.45
CA ALA A 114 4.99 -8.42 11.31
C ALA A 114 4.54 -9.83 10.88
N GLY A 115 3.34 -10.25 11.27
CA GLY A 115 2.76 -11.53 10.88
C GLY A 115 2.38 -11.62 9.40
N ASP A 116 2.11 -10.49 8.75
CA ASP A 116 1.76 -10.43 7.33
C ASP A 116 3.00 -10.30 6.41
N LEU A 117 4.19 -10.01 6.99
CA LEU A 117 5.42 -9.81 6.22
C LEU A 117 5.82 -11.02 5.36
N PRO A 118 5.78 -12.29 5.84
CA PRO A 118 6.17 -13.42 5.00
C PRO A 118 5.32 -13.52 3.72
N MET A 119 4.01 -13.35 3.86
CA MET A 119 3.09 -13.38 2.71
C MET A 119 3.34 -12.18 1.77
N THR A 120 3.51 -10.99 2.33
CA THR A 120 3.79 -9.78 1.56
C THR A 120 5.06 -9.92 0.72
N VAL A 121 6.13 -10.42 1.33
CA VAL A 121 7.43 -10.65 0.65
C VAL A 121 7.29 -11.68 -0.47
N SER A 122 6.59 -12.80 -0.23
CA SER A 122 6.35 -13.81 -1.26
C SER A 122 5.52 -13.26 -2.43
N GLU A 123 4.49 -12.47 -2.16
CA GLU A 123 3.68 -11.84 -3.22
C GLU A 123 4.51 -10.81 -4.02
N MET A 124 5.36 -10.01 -3.35
CA MET A 124 6.29 -9.10 -4.04
C MET A 124 7.26 -9.86 -4.95
N ALA A 125 7.83 -10.97 -4.47
CA ALA A 125 8.73 -11.81 -5.26
C ALA A 125 8.04 -12.33 -6.52
N GLN A 126 6.79 -12.80 -6.41
CA GLN A 126 6.00 -13.27 -7.55
C GLN A 126 5.74 -12.15 -8.57
N LYS A 127 5.44 -10.93 -8.10
CA LYS A 127 5.26 -9.76 -8.98
C LYS A 127 6.54 -9.39 -9.72
N LEU A 128 7.69 -9.47 -9.04
CA LEU A 128 9.00 -9.22 -9.64
C LEU A 128 9.42 -10.28 -10.67
N MET A 129 8.96 -11.51 -10.52
CA MET A 129 9.20 -12.59 -11.50
C MET A 129 8.52 -12.33 -12.85
N ASP A 130 7.43 -11.56 -12.89
CA ASP A 130 6.76 -11.25 -14.16
C ASP A 130 7.56 -10.24 -14.98
N ARG A 131 8.50 -10.78 -15.76
CA ARG A 131 9.39 -10.01 -16.65
C ARG A 131 8.68 -9.35 -17.83
N ARG A 132 7.39 -9.62 -18.07
CA ARG A 132 6.60 -9.01 -19.14
C ARG A 132 6.12 -7.62 -18.76
N THR A 133 6.02 -7.35 -17.49
CA THR A 133 5.61 -6.05 -16.96
C THR A 133 6.78 -5.06 -17.07
N PRO A 134 6.61 -3.88 -17.69
CA PRO A 134 7.61 -2.81 -17.71
C PRO A 134 8.02 -2.38 -16.28
N VAL A 135 9.25 -1.90 -16.11
CA VAL A 135 9.80 -1.54 -14.79
C VAL A 135 8.93 -0.55 -14.00
N PRO A 136 8.37 0.53 -14.61
CA PRO A 136 7.46 1.44 -13.89
C PRO A 136 6.21 0.74 -13.38
N ASP A 137 5.63 -0.15 -14.18
CA ASP A 137 4.42 -0.87 -13.83
C ASP A 137 4.68 -1.92 -12.72
N ARG A 138 5.90 -2.48 -12.65
CA ARG A 138 6.30 -3.38 -11.55
C ARG A 138 6.34 -2.66 -10.21
N LEU A 139 6.81 -1.41 -10.18
CA LEU A 139 6.80 -0.62 -8.97
C LEU A 139 5.36 -0.35 -8.51
N ASP A 140 4.46 -0.02 -9.43
CA ASP A 140 3.04 0.15 -9.13
C ASP A 140 2.40 -1.16 -8.63
N ASP A 141 2.79 -2.33 -9.17
CA ASP A 141 2.36 -3.64 -8.68
C ASP A 141 2.84 -3.93 -7.26
N LEU A 142 4.10 -3.59 -6.94
CA LEU A 142 4.63 -3.71 -5.57
C LEU A 142 3.91 -2.78 -4.60
N ILE A 143 3.71 -1.52 -4.98
CA ILE A 143 2.97 -0.53 -4.19
C ILE A 143 1.55 -1.02 -3.93
N HIS A 144 0.86 -1.56 -4.94
CA HIS A 144 -0.49 -2.11 -4.79
C HIS A 144 -0.50 -3.27 -3.79
N THR A 145 0.45 -4.21 -3.89
CA THR A 145 0.58 -5.33 -2.94
C THR A 145 0.72 -4.82 -1.50
N VAL A 146 1.61 -3.87 -1.28
CA VAL A 146 1.86 -3.27 0.05
C VAL A 146 0.64 -2.52 0.55
N SER A 147 0.01 -1.68 -0.29
CA SER A 147 -1.17 -0.89 0.09
C SER A 147 -2.35 -1.77 0.47
N CYS A 148 -2.58 -2.85 -0.27
CA CYS A 148 -3.66 -3.81 0.02
C CYS A 148 -3.44 -4.53 1.36
N LYS A 149 -2.21 -4.91 1.69
CA LYS A 149 -1.89 -5.55 2.99
C LYS A 149 -1.93 -4.59 4.16
N ALA A 150 -1.58 -3.33 3.93
CA ALA A 150 -1.54 -2.26 4.92
C ALA A 150 -2.91 -1.61 5.17
N ALA A 151 -3.86 -1.76 4.25
CA ALA A 151 -5.16 -1.11 4.37
C ALA A 151 -5.94 -1.60 5.59
N ILE A 152 -6.70 -0.67 6.19
CA ILE A 152 -7.59 -0.96 7.31
C ILE A 152 -8.57 -2.06 6.90
N LYS A 153 -8.54 -3.19 7.62
CA LYS A 153 -9.46 -4.31 7.35
C LYS A 153 -10.90 -3.91 7.67
N GLY A 154 -11.86 -4.37 6.87
CA GLY A 154 -13.27 -4.16 7.11
C GLY A 154 -13.68 -4.64 8.51
N GLY A 155 -14.60 -3.91 9.17
CA GLY A 155 -15.05 -4.21 10.53
C GLY A 155 -14.19 -3.62 11.67
N TRP A 156 -13.07 -2.96 11.38
CA TRP A 156 -12.31 -2.26 12.40
C TRP A 156 -12.99 -0.95 12.78
N LYS A 157 -13.13 -0.73 14.10
CA LYS A 157 -13.67 0.52 14.62
C LYS A 157 -12.68 1.66 14.37
N THR A 158 -13.18 2.70 13.75
CA THR A 158 -12.42 3.89 13.37
C THR A 158 -13.13 5.10 13.98
N SER A 159 -12.38 6.03 14.57
CA SER A 159 -12.94 7.27 15.13
C SER A 159 -13.46 8.20 14.02
N MET A 160 -14.37 9.13 14.37
CA MET A 160 -14.87 10.14 13.42
C MET A 160 -13.76 11.01 12.83
N GLN A 161 -12.72 11.32 13.61
CA GLN A 161 -11.57 12.07 13.13
C GLN A 161 -10.77 11.31 12.07
N GLU A 162 -10.53 10.02 12.31
CA GLU A 162 -9.85 9.15 11.33
C GLU A 162 -10.70 8.97 10.07
N LEU A 163 -12.02 8.83 10.21
CA LEU A 163 -12.93 8.76 9.05
C LEU A 163 -12.89 10.05 8.21
N GLN A 164 -12.87 11.22 8.87
CA GLN A 164 -12.75 12.50 8.17
C GLN A 164 -11.41 12.61 7.42
N SER A 165 -10.31 12.18 8.03
CA SER A 165 -8.99 12.21 7.38
C SER A 165 -8.86 11.27 6.17
N LEU A 166 -9.76 10.31 6.03
CA LEU A 166 -9.84 9.48 4.82
C LEU A 166 -10.62 10.15 3.67
N CYS A 167 -11.35 11.22 3.98
CA CYS A 167 -12.17 11.97 3.01
C CYS A 167 -11.55 13.30 2.60
N ASP A 168 -10.54 13.78 3.33
CA ASP A 168 -9.80 15.02 3.07
C ASP A 168 -8.66 14.80 2.07
#